data_a58b0c008cb253bbcf49e64fc572cdb3
#
_entry.id   a58b0c008cb253bbcf49e64fc572cdb3
#
_cell.length_a   1.000
_cell.length_b   1.000
_cell.length_c   1.000
_cell.angle_alpha   90.00
_cell.angle_beta   90.00
_cell.angle_gamma   90.00
#
_symmetry.space_group_name_H-M   'P 1'
#
loop_
_entity.id
_entity.type
_entity.pdbx_description
1 polymer ?
#
loop_
_entity_poly.entity_id
_entity_poly.type
_entity_poly.pdbx_seq_one_letter_code
_entity_poly.pdbx_strand_id
1 'polypeptide(L)'
;EKEGIISRISKGVYVKARKTRFGILYPSASELASEIAKRDKAVIIPTGVTAANLLGFSTQVPMTTSFLTTGSSRKLSMGKRMVVLKHGAPRNFAFKGVLMRDLVQALRCIGENNITADDEKQISKLLAENPEEETIEHDLLLAPVWMRNIIRRNIKSKAL
;
A
#
# COMPACT_ATOMS: atom_id res chain seq x y z
N GLU A 1 -27.92 -18.58 -12.99
CA GLU A 1 -27.86 -18.24 -11.56
C GLU A 1 -26.43 -18.41 -11.08
N LYS A 2 -25.87 -17.31 -10.58
CA LYS A 2 -24.51 -17.31 -10.09
C LYS A 2 -24.51 -17.69 -8.61
N GLU A 3 -24.38 -18.95 -8.30
CA GLU A 3 -24.24 -19.38 -6.93
C GLU A 3 -22.87 -18.93 -6.39
N GLY A 4 -22.89 -18.06 -5.37
CA GLY A 4 -21.69 -17.67 -4.68
C GLY A 4 -21.26 -18.78 -3.70
N ILE A 5 -19.98 -19.13 -3.75
CA ILE A 5 -19.39 -20.07 -2.80
C ILE A 5 -18.85 -19.28 -1.61
N ILE A 6 -19.21 -19.66 -0.39
CA ILE A 6 -18.62 -19.10 0.83
C ILE A 6 -17.35 -19.89 1.16
N SER A 7 -16.22 -19.22 1.12
CA SER A 7 -14.93 -19.83 1.41
C SER A 7 -14.34 -19.25 2.68
N ARG A 8 -13.92 -20.13 3.59
CA ARG A 8 -13.22 -19.72 4.82
C ARG A 8 -11.76 -19.42 4.50
N ILE A 9 -11.34 -18.19 4.74
CA ILE A 9 -9.97 -17.73 4.51
C ILE A 9 -9.12 -17.80 5.77
N SER A 10 -9.74 -17.53 6.93
CA SER A 10 -9.09 -17.55 8.23
C SER A 10 -10.16 -17.75 9.31
N LYS A 11 -9.72 -17.91 10.56
CA LYS A 11 -10.64 -18.01 11.69
C LYS A 11 -11.56 -16.79 11.76
N GLY A 12 -12.85 -16.99 11.59
CA GLY A 12 -13.85 -15.93 11.60
C GLY A 12 -13.91 -15.06 10.36
N VAL A 13 -13.15 -15.41 9.32
CA VAL A 13 -13.16 -14.66 8.04
C VAL A 13 -13.66 -15.55 6.91
N TYR A 14 -14.78 -15.17 6.33
CA TYR A 14 -15.41 -15.85 5.21
C TYR A 14 -15.57 -14.88 4.06
N VAL A 15 -15.28 -15.32 2.85
CA VAL A 15 -15.49 -14.53 1.64
C VAL A 15 -16.45 -15.21 0.71
N LYS A 16 -17.23 -14.39 0.01
CA LYS A 16 -18.10 -14.84 -1.07
C LYS A 16 -17.29 -14.85 -2.36
N ALA A 17 -16.96 -16.06 -2.84
CA ALA A 17 -16.29 -16.25 -4.10
C ALA A 17 -17.27 -16.64 -5.19
N ARG A 18 -16.96 -16.33 -6.44
CA ARG A 18 -17.75 -16.75 -7.62
C ARG A 18 -17.09 -17.97 -8.25
N LYS A 19 -17.89 -19.01 -8.53
CA LYS A 19 -17.44 -20.12 -9.35
C LYS A 19 -17.61 -19.74 -10.81
N THR A 20 -16.54 -19.73 -11.58
CA THR A 20 -16.55 -19.48 -13.02
C THR A 20 -16.07 -20.71 -13.76
N ARG A 21 -16.28 -20.75 -15.08
CA ARG A 21 -15.76 -21.84 -15.92
C ARG A 21 -14.24 -21.93 -15.92
N PHE A 22 -13.52 -20.90 -15.44
CA PHE A 22 -12.07 -20.85 -15.34
C PHE A 22 -11.54 -21.05 -13.90
N GLY A 23 -12.40 -21.36 -12.97
CA GLY A 23 -12.08 -21.56 -11.56
C GLY A 23 -12.83 -20.66 -10.61
N ILE A 24 -12.36 -20.57 -9.37
CA ILE A 24 -12.99 -19.74 -8.33
C ILE A 24 -12.42 -18.33 -8.41
N LEU A 25 -13.31 -17.34 -8.52
CA LEU A 25 -12.96 -15.92 -8.53
C LEU A 25 -13.17 -15.33 -7.14
N TYR A 26 -12.06 -14.96 -6.49
CA TYR A 26 -12.05 -14.30 -5.19
C TYR A 26 -12.16 -12.77 -5.33
N PRO A 27 -12.60 -12.05 -4.28
CA PRO A 27 -12.47 -10.59 -4.26
C PRO A 27 -11.00 -10.20 -4.32
N SER A 28 -10.70 -8.95 -4.67
CA SER A 28 -9.32 -8.47 -4.67
C SER A 28 -8.75 -8.43 -3.25
N ALA A 29 -7.41 -8.48 -3.14
CA ALA A 29 -6.72 -8.37 -1.86
C ALA A 29 -7.05 -7.05 -1.15
N SER A 30 -7.15 -5.96 -1.90
CA SER A 30 -7.52 -4.63 -1.36
C SER A 30 -8.95 -4.61 -0.84
N GLU A 31 -9.89 -5.21 -1.54
CA GLU A 31 -11.28 -5.32 -1.08
C GLU A 31 -11.37 -6.11 0.22
N LEU A 32 -10.71 -7.26 0.29
CA LEU A 32 -10.67 -8.10 1.49
C LEU A 32 -10.07 -7.33 2.67
N ALA A 33 -8.91 -6.69 2.47
CA ALA A 33 -8.24 -5.92 3.51
C ALA A 33 -9.12 -4.76 4.01
N SER A 34 -9.80 -4.06 3.11
CA SER A 34 -10.72 -2.97 3.45
C SER A 34 -11.92 -3.44 4.26
N GLU A 35 -12.50 -4.57 3.92
CA GLU A 35 -13.64 -5.13 4.65
C GLU A 35 -13.24 -5.57 6.08
N ILE A 36 -12.07 -6.17 6.22
CA ILE A 36 -11.54 -6.54 7.53
C ILE A 36 -11.26 -5.28 8.37
N ALA A 37 -10.68 -4.25 7.76
CA ALA A 37 -10.42 -2.99 8.45
C ALA A 37 -11.72 -2.33 8.95
N LYS A 38 -12.75 -2.31 8.12
CA LYS A 38 -14.08 -1.80 8.53
C LYS A 38 -14.63 -2.57 9.72
N ARG A 39 -14.59 -3.90 9.67
CA ARG A 39 -15.09 -4.75 10.74
C ARG A 39 -14.33 -4.51 12.05
N ASP A 40 -13.03 -4.40 11.98
CA ASP A 40 -12.16 -4.23 13.15
C ASP A 40 -12.02 -2.76 13.57
N LYS A 41 -12.68 -1.83 12.87
CA LYS A 41 -12.58 -0.36 13.05
C LYS A 41 -11.12 0.11 13.02
N ALA A 42 -10.35 -0.47 12.11
CA ALA A 42 -8.93 -0.21 11.92
C ALA A 42 -8.69 0.60 10.65
N VAL A 43 -7.50 1.21 10.58
CA VAL A 43 -6.99 1.85 9.37
C VAL A 43 -5.95 0.92 8.76
N ILE A 44 -5.94 0.83 7.43
CA ILE A 44 -4.90 0.10 6.69
C ILE A 44 -4.22 1.01 5.68
N ILE A 45 -2.95 0.75 5.44
CA ILE A 45 -2.17 1.40 4.38
C ILE A 45 -1.33 0.34 3.65
N PRO A 46 -1.11 0.48 2.34
CA PRO A 46 -0.21 -0.45 1.64
C PRO A 46 1.22 -0.30 2.17
N THR A 47 1.98 -1.39 2.16
CA THR A 47 3.37 -1.38 2.62
C THR A 47 4.24 -2.28 1.75
N GLY A 48 5.56 -2.15 1.87
CA GLY A 48 6.51 -3.00 1.17
C GLY A 48 6.36 -2.99 -0.34
N VAL A 49 6.48 -4.17 -0.95
CA VAL A 49 6.35 -4.34 -2.40
C VAL A 49 4.98 -3.91 -2.91
N THR A 50 3.94 -4.06 -2.10
CA THR A 50 2.59 -3.62 -2.45
C THR A 50 2.54 -2.11 -2.68
N ALA A 51 3.14 -1.32 -1.78
CA ALA A 51 3.23 0.13 -1.94
C ALA A 51 4.09 0.52 -3.15
N ALA A 52 5.23 -0.14 -3.34
CA ALA A 52 6.11 0.11 -4.49
C ALA A 52 5.41 -0.19 -5.83
N ASN A 53 4.67 -1.29 -5.89
CA ASN A 53 3.90 -1.64 -7.09
C ASN A 53 2.75 -0.65 -7.35
N LEU A 54 2.01 -0.27 -6.31
CA LEU A 54 0.90 0.69 -6.41
C LEU A 54 1.36 2.04 -6.97
N LEU A 55 2.56 2.50 -6.58
CA LEU A 55 3.10 3.79 -7.02
C LEU A 55 3.95 3.70 -8.30
N GLY A 56 4.00 2.54 -8.94
CA GLY A 56 4.66 2.37 -10.23
C GLY A 56 6.17 2.20 -10.18
N PHE A 57 6.78 1.95 -9.01
CA PHE A 57 8.21 1.65 -8.90
C PHE A 57 8.55 0.23 -9.35
N SER A 58 7.57 -0.66 -9.37
CA SER A 58 7.74 -2.03 -9.83
C SER A 58 6.54 -2.44 -10.67
N THR A 59 6.80 -3.18 -11.75
CA THR A 59 5.75 -3.76 -12.60
C THR A 59 5.35 -5.16 -12.16
N GLN A 60 6.10 -5.77 -11.26
CA GLN A 60 5.81 -7.11 -10.75
C GLN A 60 4.65 -7.06 -9.76
N VAL A 61 3.59 -7.79 -10.06
CA VAL A 61 2.45 -7.94 -9.14
C VAL A 61 2.82 -8.99 -8.09
N PRO A 62 2.92 -8.62 -6.81
CA PRO A 62 3.31 -9.58 -5.79
C PRO A 62 2.22 -10.63 -5.54
N MET A 63 2.62 -11.87 -5.28
CA MET A 63 1.71 -12.94 -4.85
C MET A 63 1.19 -12.70 -3.43
N THR A 64 1.95 -11.99 -2.62
CA THR A 64 1.57 -11.56 -1.28
C THR A 64 1.30 -10.06 -1.29
N THR A 65 0.09 -9.66 -0.91
CA THR A 65 -0.28 -8.25 -0.78
C THR A 65 -0.19 -7.87 0.70
N SER A 66 0.58 -6.84 1.01
CA SER A 66 0.90 -6.45 2.38
C SER A 66 0.37 -5.08 2.74
N PHE A 67 -0.23 -5.00 3.93
CA PHE A 67 -0.74 -3.75 4.50
C PHE A 67 -0.26 -3.59 5.93
N LEU A 68 -0.01 -2.37 6.37
CA LEU A 68 0.07 -2.03 7.79
C LEU A 68 -1.34 -1.75 8.29
N THR A 69 -1.62 -2.13 9.52
CA THR A 69 -2.92 -1.92 10.15
C THR A 69 -2.76 -1.35 11.57
N THR A 70 -3.72 -0.56 11.98
CA THR A 70 -3.83 -0.14 13.39
C THR A 70 -4.42 -1.25 14.26
N GLY A 71 -5.02 -2.26 13.64
CA GLY A 71 -5.58 -3.42 14.31
C GLY A 71 -4.58 -4.56 14.49
N SER A 72 -5.09 -5.75 14.70
CA SER A 72 -4.28 -6.96 14.92
C SER A 72 -3.66 -7.48 13.63
N SER A 73 -2.44 -8.01 13.75
CA SER A 73 -1.78 -8.69 12.63
C SER A 73 -2.53 -9.95 12.21
N ARG A 74 -2.67 -10.17 10.91
CA ARG A 74 -3.35 -11.34 10.33
C ARG A 74 -2.67 -11.79 9.05
N LYS A 75 -2.72 -13.08 8.78
CA LYS A 75 -2.35 -13.67 7.49
C LYS A 75 -3.56 -14.39 6.92
N LEU A 76 -3.91 -14.07 5.68
CA LEU A 76 -5.10 -14.59 5.02
C LEU A 76 -4.71 -15.21 3.69
N SER A 77 -5.19 -16.43 3.42
CA SER A 77 -4.95 -17.11 2.15
C SER A 77 -6.20 -17.09 1.29
N MET A 78 -6.08 -16.56 0.07
CA MET A 78 -7.13 -16.60 -0.94
C MET A 78 -6.62 -17.37 -2.17
N GLY A 79 -6.92 -18.65 -2.24
CA GLY A 79 -6.39 -19.49 -3.30
C GLY A 79 -4.86 -19.51 -3.25
N LYS A 80 -4.21 -19.09 -4.35
CA LYS A 80 -2.75 -19.01 -4.45
C LYS A 80 -2.17 -17.70 -3.92
N ARG A 81 -3.02 -16.72 -3.61
CA ARG A 81 -2.61 -15.40 -3.13
C ARG A 81 -2.68 -15.32 -1.61
N MET A 82 -1.82 -14.51 -1.04
CA MET A 82 -1.80 -14.25 0.39
C MET A 82 -1.98 -12.76 0.66
N VAL A 83 -2.76 -12.44 1.68
CA VAL A 83 -2.93 -11.07 2.18
C VAL A 83 -2.38 -11.02 3.60
N VAL A 84 -1.45 -10.11 3.84
CA VAL A 84 -0.82 -9.93 5.14
C VAL A 84 -1.21 -8.57 5.70
N LEU A 85 -1.80 -8.56 6.89
CA LEU A 85 -2.05 -7.36 7.67
C LEU A 85 -1.07 -7.39 8.84
N LYS A 86 -0.16 -6.41 8.88
CA LYS A 86 0.85 -6.30 9.93
C LYS A 86 0.56 -5.07 10.78
N HIS A 87 0.49 -5.25 12.10
CA HIS A 87 0.34 -4.11 13.01
C HIS A 87 1.50 -3.14 12.84
N GLY A 88 1.17 -1.87 12.59
CA GLY A 88 2.15 -0.81 12.36
C GLY A 88 2.13 0.24 13.47
N ALA A 89 3.27 0.89 13.68
CA ALA A 89 3.38 1.98 14.64
C ALA A 89 2.49 3.18 14.26
N PRO A 90 1.96 3.93 15.23
CA PRO A 90 1.06 5.07 14.97
C PRO A 90 1.61 6.11 14.01
N ARG A 91 2.93 6.32 13.98
CA ARG A 91 3.60 7.27 13.08
C ARG A 91 3.26 7.02 11.61
N ASN A 92 3.11 5.75 11.21
CA ASN A 92 2.80 5.38 9.83
C ASN A 92 1.41 5.88 9.38
N PHE A 93 0.52 6.10 10.33
CA PHE A 93 -0.87 6.54 10.08
C PHE A 93 -1.09 8.04 10.33
N ALA A 94 -0.02 8.77 10.68
CA ALA A 94 -0.11 10.19 11.01
C ALA A 94 0.00 11.12 9.80
N PHE A 95 0.26 10.59 8.60
CA PHE A 95 0.34 11.37 7.36
C PHE A 95 -1.03 11.95 6.98
N LYS A 96 -1.03 13.20 6.56
CA LYS A 96 -2.25 13.88 6.07
C LYS A 96 -2.49 13.59 4.59
N GLY A 97 -1.42 13.50 3.79
CA GLY A 97 -1.49 13.19 2.37
C GLY A 97 -1.37 11.70 2.08
N VAL A 98 -2.24 11.18 1.21
CA VAL A 98 -2.22 9.78 0.80
C VAL A 98 -0.94 9.44 0.04
N LEU A 99 -0.51 10.32 -0.87
CA LEU A 99 0.71 10.09 -1.64
C LEU A 99 1.94 9.99 -0.74
N MET A 100 2.14 10.94 0.16
CA MET A 100 3.31 10.94 1.06
C MET A 100 3.33 9.72 1.96
N ARG A 101 2.18 9.32 2.48
CA ARG A 101 2.01 8.11 3.28
C ARG A 101 2.49 6.87 2.54
N ASP A 102 2.01 6.68 1.32
CA ASP A 102 2.31 5.50 0.52
C ASP A 102 3.74 5.56 -0.05
N LEU A 103 4.21 6.75 -0.41
CA LEU A 103 5.56 6.97 -0.93
C LEU A 103 6.63 6.59 0.11
N VAL A 104 6.42 6.95 1.37
CA VAL A 104 7.35 6.57 2.45
C VAL A 104 7.43 5.04 2.58
N GLN A 105 6.32 4.33 2.46
CA GLN A 105 6.31 2.86 2.50
C GLN A 105 7.06 2.26 1.29
N ALA A 106 6.84 2.81 0.11
CA ALA A 106 7.52 2.36 -1.11
C ALA A 106 9.04 2.60 -1.05
N LEU A 107 9.47 3.79 -0.64
CA LEU A 107 10.88 4.12 -0.54
C LEU A 107 11.60 3.31 0.54
N ARG A 108 10.92 3.02 1.66
CA ARG A 108 11.45 2.12 2.69
C ARG A 108 11.69 0.71 2.14
N CYS A 109 10.81 0.24 1.28
CA CYS A 109 10.96 -1.05 0.61
C CYS A 109 12.17 -1.09 -0.33
N ILE A 110 12.36 -0.03 -1.14
CA ILE A 110 13.48 0.09 -2.07
C ILE A 110 14.80 0.20 -1.32
N GLY A 111 14.86 1.06 -0.31
CA GLY A 111 16.05 1.33 0.51
C GLY A 111 16.91 2.47 -0.06
N GLU A 112 17.55 3.22 0.85
CA GLU A 112 18.32 4.42 0.53
C GLU A 112 19.38 4.20 -0.55
N ASN A 113 20.13 3.11 -0.44
CA ASN A 113 21.24 2.81 -1.35
C ASN A 113 20.81 2.20 -2.70
N ASN A 114 19.53 1.92 -2.87
CA ASN A 114 18.99 1.27 -4.04
C ASN A 114 18.11 2.18 -4.91
N ILE A 115 18.01 3.46 -4.55
CA ILE A 115 17.25 4.44 -5.33
C ILE A 115 17.98 4.73 -6.64
N THR A 116 17.32 4.47 -7.75
CA THR A 116 17.87 4.70 -9.11
C THR A 116 17.42 6.04 -9.67
N ALA A 117 18.02 6.44 -10.80
CA ALA A 117 17.58 7.63 -11.53
C ALA A 117 16.13 7.51 -12.02
N ASP A 118 15.73 6.31 -12.42
CA ASP A 118 14.35 6.04 -12.83
C ASP A 118 13.38 6.15 -11.66
N ASP A 119 13.78 5.72 -10.47
CA ASP A 119 13.00 5.91 -9.25
C ASP A 119 12.80 7.40 -8.95
N GLU A 120 13.83 8.22 -9.09
CA GLU A 120 13.72 9.67 -8.91
C GLU A 120 12.79 10.33 -9.94
N LYS A 121 12.81 9.88 -11.18
CA LYS A 121 11.85 10.33 -12.20
C LYS A 121 10.42 9.98 -11.82
N GLN A 122 10.22 8.79 -11.29
CA GLN A 122 8.90 8.35 -10.82
C GLN A 122 8.42 9.19 -9.63
N ILE A 123 9.30 9.51 -8.70
CA ILE A 123 8.99 10.40 -7.56
C ILE A 123 8.56 11.77 -8.08
N SER A 124 9.32 12.36 -9.00
CA SER A 124 8.99 13.67 -9.62
C SER A 124 7.63 13.63 -10.29
N LYS A 125 7.34 12.59 -11.02
CA LYS A 125 6.06 12.40 -11.71
C LYS A 125 4.89 12.31 -10.72
N LEU A 126 5.03 11.51 -9.67
CA LEU A 126 4.01 11.35 -8.63
C LEU A 126 3.73 12.68 -7.92
N LEU A 127 4.76 13.41 -7.57
CA LEU A 127 4.63 14.73 -6.92
C LEU A 127 3.98 15.76 -7.85
N ALA A 128 4.25 15.67 -9.16
CA ALA A 128 3.65 16.55 -10.16
C ALA A 128 2.15 16.29 -10.36
N GLU A 129 1.76 15.03 -10.34
CA GLU A 129 0.36 14.59 -10.55
C GLU A 129 -0.52 14.77 -9.32
N ASN A 130 0.08 14.92 -8.14
CA ASN A 130 -0.63 15.00 -6.86
C ASN A 130 -0.17 16.22 -6.05
N PRO A 131 -0.59 17.43 -6.42
CA PRO A 131 -0.15 18.65 -5.74
C PRO A 131 -0.86 18.83 -4.38
N GLU A 132 -0.41 18.10 -3.37
CA GLU A 132 -0.88 18.22 -1.98
C GLU A 132 0.02 19.20 -1.19
N GLU A 133 0.25 20.39 -1.73
CA GLU A 133 1.23 21.35 -1.21
C GLU A 133 1.03 21.72 0.26
N GLU A 134 -0.22 21.87 0.68
CA GLU A 134 -0.54 22.24 2.06
C GLU A 134 -0.13 21.18 3.10
N THR A 135 -0.10 19.91 2.72
CA THR A 135 0.19 18.80 3.63
C THR A 135 1.63 18.29 3.52
N ILE A 136 2.31 18.59 2.42
CA ILE A 136 3.66 18.07 2.14
C ILE A 136 4.66 18.43 3.25
N GLU A 137 4.71 19.68 3.68
CA GLU A 137 5.66 20.12 4.72
C GLU A 137 5.41 19.43 6.06
N HIS A 138 4.15 19.24 6.43
CA HIS A 138 3.81 18.47 7.62
C HIS A 138 4.29 17.03 7.49
N ASP A 139 3.99 16.38 6.37
CA ASP A 139 4.26 14.97 6.15
C ASP A 139 5.76 14.67 5.98
N LEU A 140 6.53 15.60 5.42
CA LEU A 140 7.99 15.48 5.30
C LEU A 140 8.65 15.30 6.67
N LEU A 141 8.13 15.93 7.71
CA LEU A 141 8.67 15.79 9.06
C LEU A 141 8.49 14.39 9.65
N LEU A 142 7.53 13.64 9.14
CA LEU A 142 7.27 12.25 9.54
C LEU A 142 8.16 11.24 8.80
N ALA A 143 8.77 11.65 7.69
CA ALA A 143 9.62 10.80 6.88
C ALA A 143 11.06 10.75 7.42
N PRO A 144 11.79 9.64 7.24
CA PRO A 144 13.23 9.59 7.50
C PRO A 144 13.98 10.68 6.74
N VAL A 145 15.10 11.15 7.29
CA VAL A 145 15.87 12.27 6.72
C VAL A 145 16.26 12.02 5.26
N TRP A 146 16.74 10.83 4.93
CA TRP A 146 17.16 10.50 3.57
C TRP A 146 16.01 10.57 2.56
N MET A 147 14.81 10.14 2.93
CA MET A 147 13.62 10.25 2.09
C MET A 147 13.21 11.71 1.92
N ARG A 148 13.25 12.47 3.01
CA ARG A 148 12.95 13.91 3.02
C ARG A 148 13.83 14.66 2.04
N ASN A 149 15.13 14.36 2.02
CA ASN A 149 16.09 14.98 1.11
C ASN A 149 15.77 14.67 -0.36
N ILE A 150 15.46 13.41 -0.67
CA ILE A 150 15.10 13.00 -2.03
C ILE A 150 13.80 13.70 -2.48
N ILE A 151 12.79 13.70 -1.64
CA ILE A 151 11.49 14.31 -1.97
C ILE A 151 11.65 15.82 -2.20
N ARG A 152 12.36 16.52 -1.31
CA ARG A 152 12.62 17.98 -1.48
C ARG A 152 13.37 18.30 -2.75
N ARG A 153 14.36 17.49 -3.11
CA ARG A 153 15.13 17.66 -4.35
C ARG A 153 14.22 17.57 -5.58
N ASN A 154 13.30 16.61 -5.57
CA ASN A 154 12.37 16.40 -6.69
C ASN A 154 11.25 17.45 -6.76
N ILE A 155 10.85 18.03 -5.64
CA ILE A 155 9.94 19.18 -5.62
C ILE A 155 10.61 20.41 -6.26
N LYS A 156 11.85 20.69 -5.88
CA LYS A 156 12.62 21.85 -6.40
C LYS A 156 12.88 21.75 -7.91
N SER A 157 13.17 20.57 -8.44
CA SER A 157 13.42 20.38 -9.87
C SER A 157 12.19 20.71 -10.73
N LYS A 158 11.01 20.65 -10.16
CA LYS A 158 9.75 21.00 -10.82
C LYS A 158 9.52 22.52 -10.88
N ALA A 159 10.09 23.30 -9.98
CA ALA A 159 9.91 24.74 -9.90
C ALA A 159 10.78 25.53 -10.90
N LEU A 160 11.63 24.83 -11.65
CA LEU A 160 12.44 25.37 -12.76
C LEU A 160 11.74 25.05 -14.11
#